data_c9cc20aa9682504236043fbe89464c5f
#
_entry.id   c9cc20aa9682504236043fbe89464c5f
#
_cell.length_a   1.000
_cell.length_b   1.000
_cell.length_c   1.000
_cell.angle_alpha   90.00
_cell.angle_beta   90.00
_cell.angle_gamma   90.00
#
_symmetry.space_group_name_H-M   'P 1'
#
loop_
_entity.id
_entity.type
_entity.pdbx_description
1 polymer ?
#
loop_
_entity_poly.entity_id
_entity_poly.type
_entity_poly.pdbx_seq_one_letter_code
_entity_poly.pdbx_strand_id
1 'polypeptide(L)'
;MVILFFTFFSLNVISAQEIMEKTVPDKSYSMTFDAMEQDFGKVKHGDIITTSYKFENTGTEDIKIEIVSGCECTTLDWPRKVIKPGEKGEIEVIFDSGKKEESDTVDIDVNLENVDPKTGYNRFEILSYTFELIK
;
A
#
# COMPACT_ATOMS: atom_id res chain seq x y z
N MET A 1 81.61 -23.11 15.33
CA MET A 1 80.92 -22.37 14.30
C MET A 1 79.44 -22.75 14.36
N VAL A 2 78.64 -21.90 15.00
CA VAL A 2 77.21 -22.16 15.23
C VAL A 2 76.46 -21.36 14.22
N ILE A 3 75.76 -22.06 13.33
CA ILE A 3 74.89 -21.39 12.34
C ILE A 3 73.54 -21.31 12.98
N LEU A 4 73.14 -20.06 13.32
CA LEU A 4 71.79 -19.76 13.78
C LEU A 4 70.90 -19.58 12.56
N PHE A 5 69.99 -20.51 12.37
CA PHE A 5 68.89 -20.36 11.43
C PHE A 5 67.78 -19.55 12.08
N PHE A 6 67.64 -18.32 11.65
CA PHE A 6 66.46 -17.53 11.95
C PHE A 6 65.37 -17.90 10.97
N THR A 7 64.46 -18.70 11.41
CA THR A 7 63.22 -18.91 10.66
C THR A 7 62.31 -17.70 10.87
N PHE A 8 62.22 -16.89 9.82
CA PHE A 8 61.24 -15.85 9.79
C PHE A 8 59.86 -16.48 9.63
N PHE A 9 59.11 -16.51 10.72
CA PHE A 9 57.72 -16.85 10.69
C PHE A 9 56.94 -15.59 10.26
N SER A 10 56.66 -15.48 8.99
CA SER A 10 55.77 -14.41 8.53
C SER A 10 54.36 -14.76 8.96
N LEU A 11 53.89 -14.06 9.99
CA LEU A 11 52.49 -14.04 10.34
C LEU A 11 51.73 -13.31 9.19
N ASN A 12 51.12 -14.10 8.35
CA ASN A 12 50.10 -13.59 7.48
C ASN A 12 48.92 -13.22 8.36
N VAL A 13 48.84 -11.96 8.72
CA VAL A 13 47.61 -11.40 9.27
C VAL A 13 46.63 -11.32 8.14
N ILE A 14 45.79 -12.34 8.02
CA ILE A 14 44.59 -12.25 7.19
C ILE A 14 43.70 -11.29 7.95
N SER A 15 43.69 -10.03 7.52
CA SER A 15 42.66 -9.13 7.96
C SER A 15 41.37 -9.66 7.33
N ALA A 16 40.56 -10.30 8.14
CA ALA A 16 39.18 -10.55 7.80
C ALA A 16 38.55 -9.20 7.59
N GLN A 17 38.44 -8.77 6.34
CA GLN A 17 37.53 -7.71 6.02
C GLN A 17 36.15 -8.26 6.33
N GLU A 18 35.61 -7.85 7.46
CA GLU A 18 34.20 -7.96 7.70
C GLU A 18 33.54 -7.25 6.54
N ILE A 19 33.04 -8.03 5.59
CA ILE A 19 32.09 -7.53 4.63
C ILE A 19 30.86 -7.20 5.49
N MET A 20 30.76 -5.96 5.93
CA MET A 20 29.51 -5.44 6.38
C MET A 20 28.60 -5.48 5.16
N GLU A 21 27.87 -6.57 4.99
CA GLU A 21 26.68 -6.54 4.18
C GLU A 21 25.85 -5.40 4.75
N LYS A 22 25.89 -4.28 4.06
CA LYS A 22 24.94 -3.23 4.25
C LYS A 22 23.61 -3.84 3.85
N THR A 23 22.95 -4.49 4.81
CA THR A 23 21.58 -4.91 4.67
C THR A 23 20.79 -3.64 4.43
N VAL A 24 20.54 -3.33 3.13
CA VAL A 24 19.51 -2.40 2.78
C VAL A 24 18.26 -2.97 3.42
N PRO A 25 17.63 -2.27 4.39
CA PRO A 25 16.41 -2.79 4.98
C PRO A 25 15.46 -3.08 3.84
N ASP A 26 14.99 -4.34 3.75
CA ASP A 26 14.03 -4.75 2.76
C ASP A 26 12.86 -3.80 2.83
N LYS A 27 12.67 -3.03 1.76
CA LYS A 27 11.51 -2.14 1.66
C LYS A 27 10.27 -3.00 1.66
N SER A 28 9.45 -2.83 2.66
CA SER A 28 8.20 -3.56 2.78
C SER A 28 7.02 -2.65 2.44
N TYR A 29 6.15 -3.17 1.59
CA TYR A 29 4.88 -2.54 1.30
C TYR A 29 3.88 -2.87 2.41
N SER A 30 3.21 -1.86 2.94
CA SER A 30 2.07 -2.04 3.84
C SER A 30 1.18 -0.80 3.82
N MET A 31 -0.04 -0.99 3.39
CA MET A 31 -1.07 0.06 3.37
C MET A 31 -2.21 -0.40 4.27
N THR A 32 -2.41 0.29 5.37
CA THR A 32 -3.41 -0.08 6.37
C THR A 32 -4.56 0.90 6.34
N PHE A 33 -5.76 0.38 6.10
CA PHE A 33 -7.00 1.16 6.13
C PHE A 33 -7.66 1.04 7.50
N ASP A 34 -8.33 2.12 7.96
CA ASP A 34 -9.16 2.08 9.17
C ASP A 34 -10.31 1.09 8.99
N ALA A 35 -10.93 1.09 7.81
CA ALA A 35 -11.91 0.11 7.39
C ALA A 35 -11.87 -0.02 5.87
N MET A 36 -11.85 -1.24 5.37
CA MET A 36 -11.88 -1.53 3.92
C MET A 36 -13.30 -1.72 3.40
N GLU A 37 -14.24 -1.95 4.30
CA GLU A 37 -15.66 -2.15 4.01
C GLU A 37 -16.50 -1.16 4.80
N GLN A 38 -17.52 -0.62 4.15
CA GLN A 38 -18.49 0.24 4.80
C GLN A 38 -19.90 -0.23 4.48
N ASP A 39 -20.81 -0.09 5.43
CA ASP A 39 -22.23 -0.38 5.26
C ASP A 39 -23.01 0.91 5.45
N PHE A 40 -23.64 1.38 4.38
CA PHE A 40 -24.46 2.60 4.43
C PHE A 40 -25.88 2.33 4.96
N GLY A 41 -26.22 1.06 5.15
CA GLY A 41 -27.55 0.68 5.59
C GLY A 41 -28.62 0.99 4.54
N LYS A 42 -29.76 1.45 5.01
CA LYS A 42 -30.89 1.82 4.14
C LYS A 42 -30.66 3.18 3.50
N VAL A 43 -30.65 3.21 2.19
CA VAL A 43 -30.42 4.42 1.39
C VAL A 43 -31.62 4.64 0.50
N LYS A 44 -32.23 5.81 0.59
CA LYS A 44 -33.35 6.19 -0.27
C LYS A 44 -32.84 6.50 -1.67
N HIS A 45 -33.47 5.95 -2.67
CA HIS A 45 -33.14 6.20 -4.08
C HIS A 45 -33.08 7.71 -4.36
N GLY A 46 -31.95 8.16 -4.88
CA GLY A 46 -31.68 9.58 -5.16
C GLY A 46 -30.80 10.25 -4.11
N ASP A 47 -30.63 9.64 -2.92
CA ASP A 47 -29.74 10.18 -1.90
C ASP A 47 -28.28 10.08 -2.34
N ILE A 48 -27.51 11.07 -1.94
CA ILE A 48 -26.06 11.12 -2.17
C ILE A 48 -25.36 10.95 -0.84
N ILE A 49 -24.44 9.97 -0.79
CA ILE A 49 -23.67 9.68 0.40
C ILE A 49 -22.22 10.02 0.17
N THR A 50 -21.65 10.83 1.04
CA THR A 50 -20.24 11.21 1.02
C THR A 50 -19.55 10.50 2.18
N THR A 51 -18.46 9.81 1.87
CA THR A 51 -17.63 9.13 2.87
C THR A 51 -16.16 9.14 2.45
N SER A 52 -15.31 8.60 3.29
CA SER A 52 -13.89 8.42 2.97
C SER A 52 -13.36 7.12 3.54
N TYR A 53 -12.33 6.59 2.89
CA TYR A 53 -11.52 5.48 3.38
C TYR A 53 -10.17 6.04 3.78
N LYS A 54 -9.90 6.05 5.07
CA LYS A 54 -8.64 6.56 5.62
C LYS A 54 -7.60 5.46 5.67
N PHE A 55 -6.39 5.79 5.31
CA PHE A 55 -5.28 4.84 5.33
C PHE A 55 -3.99 5.46 5.85
N GLU A 56 -3.08 4.60 6.22
CA GLU A 56 -1.72 4.96 6.62
C GLU A 56 -0.72 4.08 5.86
N ASN A 57 0.38 4.66 5.45
CA ASN A 57 1.53 3.88 4.99
C ASN A 57 2.25 3.32 6.21
N THR A 58 1.99 2.06 6.52
CA THR A 58 2.56 1.35 7.67
C THR A 58 3.79 0.53 7.30
N GLY A 59 4.22 0.59 6.04
CA GLY A 59 5.42 -0.06 5.56
C GLY A 59 6.64 0.85 5.56
N THR A 60 7.67 0.41 4.87
CA THR A 60 8.91 1.17 4.68
C THR A 60 9.11 1.63 3.23
N GLU A 61 8.24 1.19 2.35
CA GLU A 61 8.21 1.59 0.93
C GLU A 61 7.26 2.78 0.74
N ASP A 62 7.65 3.73 -0.10
CA ASP A 62 6.76 4.81 -0.52
C ASP A 62 5.55 4.24 -1.28
N ILE A 63 4.37 4.80 -1.07
CA ILE A 63 3.15 4.40 -1.76
C ILE A 63 2.76 5.50 -2.74
N LYS A 64 2.48 5.10 -3.97
CA LYS A 64 1.95 5.99 -5.00
C LYS A 64 0.69 5.37 -5.59
N ILE A 65 -0.43 6.06 -5.44
CA ILE A 65 -1.69 5.64 -6.06
C ILE A 65 -1.67 6.07 -7.52
N GLU A 66 -1.87 5.11 -8.41
CA GLU A 66 -1.96 5.38 -9.85
C GLU A 66 -3.36 5.85 -10.22
N ILE A 67 -4.37 5.04 -9.89
CA ILE A 67 -5.77 5.33 -10.17
C ILE A 67 -6.67 4.60 -9.19
N VAL A 68 -7.76 5.25 -8.82
CA VAL A 68 -8.85 4.64 -8.07
C VAL A 68 -10.07 4.59 -8.98
N SER A 69 -10.68 3.42 -9.11
CA SER A 69 -11.83 3.22 -9.99
C SER A 69 -12.95 2.46 -9.30
N GLY A 70 -14.16 2.72 -9.75
CA GLY A 70 -15.37 2.09 -9.24
C GLY A 70 -16.49 2.16 -10.27
N CYS A 71 -17.74 1.97 -9.84
CA CYS A 71 -18.88 2.06 -10.73
C CYS A 71 -19.17 3.52 -11.12
N GLU A 72 -19.98 3.73 -12.15
CA GLU A 72 -20.42 5.06 -12.57
C GLU A 72 -21.24 5.79 -11.48
N CYS A 73 -21.74 5.04 -10.50
CA CYS A 73 -22.48 5.54 -9.34
C CYS A 73 -21.59 6.24 -8.31
N THR A 74 -20.27 6.17 -8.48
CA THR A 74 -19.30 6.61 -7.49
C THR A 74 -18.33 7.63 -8.08
N THR A 75 -18.20 8.77 -7.44
CA THR A 75 -17.15 9.76 -7.73
C THR A 75 -16.05 9.59 -6.71
N LEU A 76 -14.82 9.51 -7.19
CA LEU A 76 -13.65 9.17 -6.38
C LEU A 76 -12.59 10.27 -6.47
N ASP A 77 -11.98 10.57 -5.33
CA ASP A 77 -10.80 11.42 -5.26
C ASP A 77 -9.76 10.80 -4.32
N TRP A 78 -8.49 11.01 -4.63
CA TRP A 78 -7.38 10.39 -3.91
C TRP A 78 -6.13 11.25 -3.96
N PRO A 79 -5.18 11.06 -3.02
CA PRO A 79 -3.92 11.78 -3.05
C PRO A 79 -3.08 11.44 -4.30
N ARG A 80 -2.64 12.48 -5.00
CA ARG A 80 -1.78 12.34 -6.20
C ARG A 80 -0.29 12.34 -5.86
N LYS A 81 0.05 12.72 -4.64
CA LYS A 81 1.43 12.73 -4.14
C LYS A 81 1.88 11.37 -3.66
N VAL A 82 3.18 11.18 -3.55
CA VAL A 82 3.77 10.03 -2.88
C VAL A 82 3.43 10.08 -1.39
N ILE A 83 2.97 8.96 -0.87
CA ILE A 83 2.69 8.77 0.56
C ILE A 83 3.89 8.06 1.18
N LYS A 84 4.65 8.78 1.97
CA LYS A 84 5.86 8.25 2.62
C LYS A 84 5.51 7.39 3.84
N PRO A 85 6.43 6.52 4.28
CA PRO A 85 6.23 5.75 5.51
C PRO A 85 5.76 6.62 6.68
N GLY A 86 4.70 6.19 7.35
CA GLY A 86 4.09 6.92 8.46
C GLY A 86 3.09 8.02 8.06
N GLU A 87 3.04 8.39 6.79
CA GLU A 87 2.05 9.37 6.33
C GLU A 87 0.67 8.73 6.15
N LYS A 88 -0.34 9.57 6.34
CA LYS A 88 -1.75 9.21 6.20
C LYS A 88 -2.35 9.86 4.98
N GLY A 89 -3.37 9.22 4.44
CA GLY A 89 -4.17 9.75 3.36
C GLY A 89 -5.60 9.26 3.44
N GLU A 90 -6.42 9.73 2.52
CA GLU A 90 -7.81 9.28 2.43
C GLU A 90 -8.26 9.22 0.97
N ILE A 91 -9.14 8.27 0.69
CA ILE A 91 -9.84 8.16 -0.58
C ILE A 91 -11.25 8.65 -0.34
N GLU A 92 -11.61 9.75 -0.98
CA GLU A 92 -12.95 10.35 -0.87
C GLU A 92 -13.90 9.67 -1.84
N VAL A 93 -15.11 9.39 -1.37
CA VAL A 93 -16.13 8.67 -2.11
C VAL A 93 -17.44 9.42 -2.03
N ILE A 94 -18.01 9.71 -3.18
CA ILE A 94 -19.36 10.27 -3.31
C ILE A 94 -20.20 9.24 -4.07
N PHE A 95 -21.16 8.66 -3.37
CA PHE A 95 -22.09 7.67 -3.93
C PHE A 95 -23.41 8.32 -4.29
N ASP A 96 -23.79 8.20 -5.54
CA ASP A 96 -25.09 8.67 -6.04
C ASP A 96 -26.04 7.48 -6.20
N SER A 97 -26.94 7.31 -5.23
CA SER A 97 -27.88 6.21 -5.23
C SER A 97 -28.90 6.29 -6.37
N GLY A 98 -29.07 7.46 -6.94
CA GLY A 98 -29.95 7.66 -8.11
C GLY A 98 -29.50 6.90 -9.35
N LYS A 99 -28.24 6.49 -9.41
CA LYS A 99 -27.67 5.71 -10.51
C LYS A 99 -27.75 4.20 -10.27
N LYS A 100 -28.37 3.77 -9.17
CA LYS A 100 -28.56 2.35 -8.86
C LYS A 100 -30.03 1.98 -8.93
N GLU A 101 -30.28 0.75 -9.41
CA GLU A 101 -31.63 0.20 -9.52
C GLU A 101 -31.94 -0.78 -8.38
N GLU A 102 -30.91 -1.34 -7.77
CA GLU A 102 -31.01 -2.39 -6.76
C GLU A 102 -30.02 -2.17 -5.63
N SER A 103 -30.31 -2.81 -4.49
CA SER A 103 -29.34 -2.96 -3.40
C SER A 103 -28.11 -3.72 -3.93
N ASP A 104 -26.91 -3.33 -3.48
CA ASP A 104 -25.68 -3.90 -4.02
C ASP A 104 -24.53 -3.71 -3.05
N THR A 105 -23.45 -4.43 -3.35
CA THR A 105 -22.12 -4.19 -2.81
C THR A 105 -21.26 -3.68 -3.96
N VAL A 106 -20.68 -2.53 -3.80
CA VAL A 106 -19.84 -1.87 -4.81
C VAL A 106 -18.38 -1.94 -4.41
N ASP A 107 -17.56 -2.47 -5.31
CA ASP A 107 -16.11 -2.52 -5.13
C ASP A 107 -15.45 -1.25 -5.68
N ILE A 108 -14.40 -0.85 -5.00
CA ILE A 108 -13.53 0.26 -5.39
C ILE A 108 -12.12 -0.27 -5.51
N ASP A 109 -11.56 -0.20 -6.69
CA ASP A 109 -10.21 -0.67 -6.98
C ASP A 109 -9.20 0.45 -6.80
N VAL A 110 -8.26 0.27 -5.89
CA VAL A 110 -7.15 1.18 -5.65
C VAL A 110 -5.92 0.58 -6.31
N ASN A 111 -5.57 1.08 -7.48
CA ASN A 111 -4.40 0.61 -8.22
C ASN A 111 -3.18 1.47 -7.88
N LEU A 112 -2.09 0.82 -7.56
CA LEU A 112 -0.85 1.47 -7.13
C LEU A 112 0.21 1.40 -8.23
N GLU A 113 1.13 2.35 -8.21
CA GLU A 113 2.36 2.26 -9.03
C GLU A 113 3.35 1.28 -8.42
N ASN A 114 3.20 0.95 -7.14
CA ASN A 114 4.02 -0.04 -6.45
C ASN A 114 3.91 -1.40 -7.11
N VAL A 115 5.04 -2.05 -7.31
CA VAL A 115 5.12 -3.38 -7.94
C VAL A 115 5.41 -4.44 -6.89
N ASP A 116 4.68 -5.56 -6.98
CA ASP A 116 4.99 -6.73 -6.18
C ASP A 116 6.19 -7.45 -6.80
N PRO A 117 7.34 -7.56 -6.10
CA PRO A 117 8.54 -8.18 -6.65
C PRO A 117 8.38 -9.67 -6.90
N LYS A 118 7.39 -10.33 -6.29
CA LYS A 118 7.14 -11.76 -6.49
C LYS A 118 6.41 -12.05 -7.78
N THR A 119 5.51 -11.16 -8.20
CA THR A 119 4.67 -11.36 -9.38
C THR A 119 5.06 -10.46 -10.55
N GLY A 120 5.72 -9.33 -10.29
CA GLY A 120 6.01 -8.30 -11.29
C GLY A 120 4.82 -7.42 -11.65
N TYR A 121 3.66 -7.64 -11.02
CA TYR A 121 2.46 -6.84 -11.26
C TYR A 121 2.33 -5.69 -10.25
N ASN A 122 1.64 -4.66 -10.67
CA ASN A 122 1.30 -3.56 -9.78
C ASN A 122 0.41 -4.05 -8.63
N ARG A 123 0.68 -3.53 -7.44
CA ARG A 123 -0.16 -3.82 -6.27
C ARG A 123 -1.49 -3.11 -6.39
N PHE A 124 -2.49 -3.67 -5.79
CA PHE A 124 -3.82 -3.07 -5.70
C PHE A 124 -4.47 -3.41 -4.37
N GLU A 125 -5.41 -2.56 -3.95
CA GLU A 125 -6.28 -2.81 -2.81
C GLU A 125 -7.72 -2.71 -3.27
N ILE A 126 -8.61 -3.49 -2.67
CA ILE A 126 -10.03 -3.47 -2.97
C ILE A 126 -10.79 -3.00 -1.74
N LEU A 127 -11.49 -1.89 -1.90
CA LEU A 127 -12.41 -1.36 -0.90
C LEU A 127 -13.82 -1.65 -1.36
N SER A 128 -14.79 -1.66 -0.45
CA SER A 128 -16.17 -1.88 -0.81
C SER A 128 -17.13 -1.11 0.10
N TYR A 129 -18.33 -0.86 -0.40
CA TYR A 129 -19.45 -0.42 0.40
C TYR A 129 -20.71 -1.16 -0.01
N THR A 130 -21.57 -1.37 0.96
CA THR A 130 -22.85 -2.06 0.80
C THR A 130 -23.99 -1.13 1.18
N PHE A 131 -25.08 -1.23 0.49
CA PHE A 131 -26.30 -0.45 0.80
C PHE A 131 -27.56 -1.27 0.47
N GLU A 132 -28.62 -0.96 1.18
CA GLU A 132 -29.96 -1.44 0.89
C GLU A 132 -30.74 -0.28 0.26
N LEU A 133 -31.14 -0.44 -1.01
CA LEU A 133 -31.84 0.63 -1.73
C LEU A 133 -33.33 0.60 -1.39
N ILE A 134 -33.83 1.73 -0.92
CA ILE A 134 -35.26 1.93 -0.63
C ILE A 134 -35.84 2.85 -1.72
N LYS A 135 -36.84 2.35 -2.37
CA LYS A 135 -37.54 3.08 -3.43
C LYS A 135 -38.70 3.93 -2.88
#